data_d71c25071dcaba3e6eecce637e7256ea
#
_entry.id   d71c25071dcaba3e6eecce637e7256ea
#
_cell.length_a   1.000
_cell.length_b   1.000
_cell.length_c   1.000
_cell.angle_alpha   90.00
_cell.angle_beta   90.00
_cell.angle_gamma   90.00
#
_symmetry.space_group_name_H-M   'P 1'
#
loop_
_entity.id
_entity.type
_entity.pdbx_description
1 polymer ?
#
loop_
_entity_poly.entity_id
_entity_poly.type
_entity_poly.pdbx_seq_one_letter_code
_entity_poly.pdbx_strand_id
1 'polypeptide(L)'
;MKILLIANARTGSTVLYKALSDILGLKRYGEPFNYGMRKKANTLIRKYPFPLQHNCIVKTLTRHIPEEFKSDEINFYDEWKRDFDKVILLARENLQDIYESQDFFRHIKQHWHQKYKYETPYTFRRELYKFINDSYDYIKWYSKKSHIPITWYEDLYSGDKEKIKKCIDNWEIDISVDDLYNYVNPEKRYRQFTKQTLI
;
A
#
# COMPACT_ATOMS: atom_id res chain seq x y z
N MET A 1 8.23 -9.63 15.71
CA MET A 1 6.89 -9.51 15.06
C MET A 1 7.06 -9.37 13.56
N LYS A 2 6.24 -10.08 12.77
CA LYS A 2 6.19 -10.00 11.31
C LYS A 2 4.84 -9.45 10.88
N ILE A 3 4.82 -8.40 10.08
CA ILE A 3 3.59 -7.77 9.59
C ILE A 3 3.51 -7.89 8.08
N LEU A 4 2.36 -8.34 7.55
CA LEU A 4 2.01 -8.28 6.13
C LEU A 4 1.01 -7.16 5.89
N LEU A 5 1.40 -6.15 5.11
CA LEU A 5 0.51 -5.08 4.65
C LEU A 5 0.11 -5.35 3.19
N ILE A 6 -1.15 -5.71 2.98
CA ILE A 6 -1.76 -5.89 1.66
C ILE A 6 -2.60 -4.64 1.36
N ALA A 7 -2.36 -4.00 0.24
CA ALA A 7 -3.02 -2.74 -0.07
C ALA A 7 -3.41 -2.62 -1.56
N ASN A 8 -4.43 -1.81 -1.83
CA ASN A 8 -4.64 -1.29 -3.17
C ASN A 8 -3.61 -0.21 -3.49
N ALA A 9 -3.39 0.04 -4.77
CA ALA A 9 -2.56 1.17 -5.19
C ALA A 9 -3.16 2.50 -4.72
N ARG A 10 -2.31 3.49 -4.40
CA ARG A 10 -2.71 4.87 -4.04
C ARG A 10 -3.57 5.01 -2.77
N THR A 11 -3.43 4.08 -1.84
CA THR A 11 -4.12 4.07 -0.53
C THR A 11 -3.24 4.58 0.62
N GLY A 12 -2.14 5.28 0.33
CA GLY A 12 -1.22 5.71 1.39
C GLY A 12 -0.37 4.58 2.00
N SER A 13 -0.40 3.37 1.44
CA SER A 13 0.29 2.19 1.97
C SER A 13 1.79 2.39 2.22
N THR A 14 2.45 3.22 1.43
CA THR A 14 3.88 3.53 1.63
C THR A 14 4.12 4.32 2.90
N VAL A 15 3.19 5.20 3.28
CA VAL A 15 3.29 5.99 4.52
C VAL A 15 3.04 5.10 5.73
N LEU A 16 1.96 4.31 5.71
CA LEU A 16 1.66 3.36 6.79
C LEU A 16 2.81 2.36 6.97
N TYR A 17 3.33 1.81 5.88
CA TYR A 17 4.46 0.91 5.88
C TYR A 17 5.72 1.50 6.57
N LYS A 18 6.02 2.77 6.26
CA LYS A 18 7.12 3.50 6.89
C LYS A 18 6.84 3.77 8.36
N ALA A 19 5.64 4.25 8.68
CA ALA A 19 5.22 4.55 10.04
C ALA A 19 5.37 3.32 10.94
N LEU A 20 4.76 2.21 10.58
CA LEU A 20 4.83 0.98 11.36
C LEU A 20 6.27 0.45 11.49
N SER A 21 7.06 0.55 10.42
CA SER A 21 8.47 0.17 10.48
C SER A 21 9.26 1.02 11.47
N ASP A 22 9.07 2.34 11.46
CA ASP A 22 9.85 3.26 12.31
C ASP A 22 9.39 3.17 13.78
N ILE A 23 8.08 3.12 14.03
CA ILE A 23 7.52 3.03 15.40
C ILE A 23 7.91 1.69 16.06
N LEU A 24 7.88 0.60 15.32
CA LEU A 24 8.09 -0.76 15.84
C LEU A 24 9.52 -1.30 15.64
N GLY A 25 10.41 -0.52 15.02
CA GLY A 25 11.78 -0.97 14.72
C GLY A 25 11.85 -2.16 13.74
N LEU A 26 10.93 -2.23 12.76
CA LEU A 26 10.84 -3.38 11.86
C LEU A 26 11.70 -3.20 10.61
N LYS A 27 12.35 -4.28 10.17
CA LYS A 27 13.03 -4.30 8.87
C LYS A 27 12.03 -4.26 7.73
N ARG A 28 12.29 -3.41 6.75
CA ARG A 28 11.42 -3.15 5.59
C ARG A 28 11.66 -4.12 4.45
N TYR A 29 10.59 -4.75 3.94
CA TYR A 29 10.56 -5.47 2.68
C TYR A 29 9.43 -4.89 1.81
N GLY A 30 9.78 -3.94 0.91
CA GLY A 30 8.80 -3.31 0.01
C GLY A 30 8.54 -4.17 -1.21
N GLU A 31 7.28 -4.39 -1.52
CA GLU A 31 6.76 -4.98 -2.77
C GLU A 31 7.63 -6.08 -3.40
N PRO A 32 7.87 -7.20 -2.72
CA PRO A 32 8.84 -8.21 -3.13
C PRO A 32 8.51 -8.86 -4.49
N PHE A 33 7.24 -8.81 -4.92
CA PHE A 33 6.76 -9.40 -6.17
C PHE A 33 6.33 -8.36 -7.20
N ASN A 34 6.82 -7.11 -7.09
CA ASN A 34 6.52 -6.05 -8.07
C ASN A 34 7.35 -6.20 -9.34
N TYR A 35 6.83 -6.93 -10.31
CA TYR A 35 7.49 -7.17 -11.61
C TYR A 35 7.66 -5.91 -12.47
N GLY A 36 6.84 -4.88 -12.26
CA GLY A 36 6.98 -3.59 -12.96
C GLY A 36 8.27 -2.84 -12.62
N MET A 37 8.91 -3.16 -11.51
CA MET A 37 10.18 -2.57 -11.07
C MET A 37 11.43 -3.30 -11.59
N ARG A 38 11.28 -4.36 -12.37
CA ARG A 38 12.40 -5.17 -12.92
C ARG A 38 13.51 -4.36 -13.60
N LYS A 39 13.17 -3.22 -14.20
CA LYS A 39 14.13 -2.39 -14.96
C LYS A 39 14.91 -1.39 -14.11
N LYS A 40 14.57 -1.19 -12.86
CA LYS A 40 15.34 -0.35 -11.93
C LYS A 40 16.22 -1.27 -11.08
N ALA A 41 17.44 -1.45 -11.57
CA ALA A 41 18.52 -2.22 -10.98
C ALA A 41 18.55 -2.16 -9.46
N ASN A 42 18.29 -3.14 -8.73
CA ASN A 42 18.43 -3.44 -7.31
C ASN A 42 17.15 -3.83 -6.56
N THR A 43 15.96 -3.82 -7.16
CA THR A 43 14.81 -4.44 -6.51
C THR A 43 14.84 -5.92 -6.85
N LEU A 44 15.42 -6.71 -5.99
CA LEU A 44 15.41 -8.16 -6.12
C LEU A 44 13.96 -8.64 -6.06
N ILE A 45 13.43 -9.04 -7.23
CA ILE A 45 12.21 -9.83 -7.27
C ILE A 45 12.57 -11.14 -6.60
N ARG A 46 11.91 -11.36 -5.47
CA ARG A 46 12.17 -12.53 -4.67
C ARG A 46 11.31 -13.66 -5.20
N LYS A 47 11.89 -14.84 -5.33
CA LYS A 47 11.11 -16.05 -5.50
C LYS A 47 10.46 -16.40 -4.17
N TYR A 48 9.23 -16.88 -4.22
CA TYR A 48 8.56 -17.42 -3.04
C TYR A 48 8.96 -18.90 -2.85
N PRO A 49 9.13 -19.38 -1.63
CA PRO A 49 9.26 -18.62 -0.39
C PRO A 49 10.60 -17.88 -0.29
N PHE A 50 10.64 -16.75 0.40
CA PHE A 50 11.90 -16.08 0.71
C PHE A 50 12.06 -15.90 2.23
N PRO A 51 13.30 -15.97 2.75
CA PRO A 51 13.53 -15.91 4.19
C PRO A 51 13.18 -14.52 4.74
N LEU A 52 12.21 -14.49 5.66
CA LEU A 52 11.86 -13.30 6.42
C LEU A 52 12.65 -13.25 7.71
N GLN A 53 13.16 -12.08 8.06
CA GLN A 53 13.73 -11.86 9.40
C GLN A 53 12.64 -11.81 10.46
N HIS A 54 13.00 -12.06 11.73
CA HIS A 54 12.05 -12.14 12.81
C HIS A 54 11.24 -10.85 13.01
N ASN A 55 11.89 -9.69 12.90
CA ASN A 55 11.22 -8.39 13.07
C ASN A 55 11.16 -7.68 11.72
N CYS A 56 10.05 -7.82 11.01
CA CYS A 56 9.92 -7.22 9.69
C CYS A 56 8.49 -6.84 9.34
N ILE A 57 8.39 -5.92 8.39
CA ILE A 57 7.15 -5.59 7.71
C ILE A 57 7.33 -5.79 6.20
N VAL A 58 6.39 -6.48 5.59
CA VAL A 58 6.29 -6.65 4.14
C VAL A 58 5.11 -5.85 3.64
N LYS A 59 5.34 -5.03 2.62
CA LYS A 59 4.26 -4.35 1.91
C LYS A 59 4.08 -4.99 0.53
N THR A 60 2.85 -5.34 0.18
CA THR A 60 2.47 -5.77 -1.15
C THR A 60 1.23 -5.03 -1.64
N LEU A 61 1.12 -4.89 -2.94
CA LEU A 61 -0.13 -4.44 -3.55
C LEU A 61 -0.90 -5.67 -4.04
N THR A 62 -2.23 -5.59 -4.04
CA THR A 62 -3.08 -6.59 -4.70
C THR A 62 -2.56 -6.82 -6.11
N ARG A 63 -2.47 -8.11 -6.55
CA ARG A 63 -1.88 -8.55 -7.84
C ARG A 63 -0.36 -8.49 -7.96
N HIS A 64 0.38 -8.02 -6.94
CA HIS A 64 1.83 -8.24 -6.89
C HIS A 64 2.10 -9.60 -6.23
N ILE A 65 1.92 -10.64 -6.97
CA ILE A 65 2.11 -12.03 -6.56
C ILE A 65 3.18 -12.70 -7.43
N PRO A 66 3.82 -13.77 -6.95
CA PRO A 66 4.76 -14.53 -7.77
C PRO A 66 4.09 -15.08 -9.04
N GLU A 67 4.87 -15.23 -10.11
CA GLU A 67 4.35 -15.65 -11.43
C GLU A 67 3.65 -17.01 -11.35
N GLU A 68 4.21 -17.92 -10.56
CA GLU A 68 3.70 -19.27 -10.33
C GLU A 68 2.31 -19.31 -9.67
N PHE A 69 1.89 -18.23 -9.00
CA PHE A 69 0.60 -18.12 -8.31
C PHE A 69 -0.43 -17.26 -9.04
N LYS A 70 -0.13 -16.77 -10.25
CA LYS A 70 -1.04 -15.87 -10.97
C LYS A 70 -2.41 -16.44 -11.29
N SER A 71 -2.50 -17.75 -11.44
CA SER A 71 -3.77 -18.46 -11.64
C SER A 71 -4.51 -18.72 -10.32
N ASP A 72 -3.86 -18.52 -9.17
CA ASP A 72 -4.39 -18.86 -7.85
C ASP A 72 -3.96 -17.85 -6.79
N GLU A 73 -4.28 -16.57 -7.04
CA GLU A 73 -3.98 -15.45 -6.13
C GLU A 73 -4.52 -15.68 -4.71
N ILE A 74 -5.63 -16.40 -4.62
CA ILE A 74 -6.35 -16.67 -3.38
C ILE A 74 -5.53 -17.54 -2.46
N ASN A 75 -5.06 -18.67 -2.97
CA ASN A 75 -4.29 -19.61 -2.19
C ASN A 75 -2.93 -19.02 -1.84
N PHE A 76 -2.35 -18.19 -2.71
CA PHE A 76 -1.10 -17.50 -2.41
C PHE A 76 -1.19 -16.66 -1.13
N TYR A 77 -2.19 -15.78 -0.99
CA TYR A 77 -2.29 -14.95 0.21
C TYR A 77 -2.68 -15.76 1.46
N ASP A 78 -3.51 -16.80 1.32
CA ASP A 78 -3.86 -17.69 2.42
C ASP A 78 -2.67 -18.52 2.91
N GLU A 79 -1.78 -18.89 2.01
CA GLU A 79 -0.54 -19.57 2.34
C GLU A 79 0.48 -18.60 2.94
N TRP A 80 0.69 -17.46 2.27
CA TRP A 80 1.69 -16.49 2.67
C TRP A 80 1.41 -15.82 4.01
N LYS A 81 0.13 -15.56 4.35
CA LYS A 81 -0.23 -14.96 5.65
C LYS A 81 0.21 -15.78 6.86
N ARG A 82 0.41 -17.11 6.70
CA ARG A 82 0.86 -17.99 7.77
C ARG A 82 2.27 -17.68 8.27
N ASP A 83 3.05 -16.98 7.46
CA ASP A 83 4.41 -16.54 7.81
C ASP A 83 4.42 -15.27 8.68
N PHE A 84 3.26 -14.65 8.93
CA PHE A 84 3.14 -13.36 9.60
C PHE A 84 2.29 -13.43 10.87
N ASP A 85 2.70 -12.66 11.87
CA ASP A 85 1.97 -12.54 13.13
C ASP A 85 0.72 -11.68 12.97
N LYS A 86 0.79 -10.65 12.09
CA LYS A 86 -0.29 -9.72 11.81
C LYS A 86 -0.43 -9.45 10.32
N VAL A 87 -1.68 -9.33 9.88
CA VAL A 87 -2.02 -8.96 8.50
C VAL A 87 -2.91 -7.72 8.51
N ILE A 88 -2.51 -6.70 7.78
CA ILE A 88 -3.26 -5.45 7.63
C ILE A 88 -3.74 -5.34 6.19
N LEU A 89 -5.05 -5.16 6.01
CA LEU A 89 -5.66 -4.85 4.71
C LEU A 89 -5.92 -3.34 4.65
N LEU A 90 -5.39 -2.67 3.64
CA LEU A 90 -5.58 -1.23 3.45
C LEU A 90 -6.22 -0.94 2.10
N ALA A 91 -7.39 -0.32 2.14
CA ALA A 91 -8.13 0.11 0.96
C ALA A 91 -8.55 1.58 1.05
N ARG A 92 -9.03 2.12 -0.06
CA ARG A 92 -9.63 3.45 -0.15
C ARG A 92 -11.03 3.32 -0.71
N GLU A 93 -12.03 3.94 -0.06
CA GLU A 93 -13.43 3.87 -0.49
C GLU A 93 -13.65 4.65 -1.78
N ASN A 94 -13.06 5.85 -1.87
CA ASN A 94 -13.21 6.70 -3.05
C ASN A 94 -12.35 6.19 -4.22
N LEU A 95 -12.95 5.38 -5.08
CA LEU A 95 -12.28 4.81 -6.27
C LEU A 95 -11.92 5.88 -7.30
N GLN A 96 -12.69 6.96 -7.39
CA GLN A 96 -12.39 8.07 -8.29
C GLN A 96 -11.06 8.74 -7.93
N ASP A 97 -10.81 8.96 -6.63
CA ASP A 97 -9.54 9.52 -6.17
C ASP A 97 -8.35 8.58 -6.44
N ILE A 98 -8.57 7.26 -6.36
CA ILE A 98 -7.54 6.26 -6.71
C ILE A 98 -7.22 6.39 -8.20
N TYR A 99 -8.27 6.45 -9.04
CA TYR A 99 -8.15 6.58 -10.48
C TYR A 99 -7.36 7.84 -10.84
N GLU A 100 -7.78 9.00 -10.36
CA GLU A 100 -7.13 10.28 -10.63
C GLU A 100 -5.67 10.31 -10.16
N SER A 101 -5.41 9.83 -8.94
CA SER A 101 -4.06 9.74 -8.40
C SER A 101 -3.17 8.79 -9.21
N GLN A 102 -3.71 7.70 -9.74
CA GLN A 102 -2.97 6.72 -10.52
C GLN A 102 -2.70 7.23 -11.94
N ASP A 103 -3.69 7.89 -12.55
CA ASP A 103 -3.55 8.47 -13.88
C ASP A 103 -2.56 9.65 -13.86
N PHE A 104 -2.65 10.53 -12.87
CA PHE A 104 -1.69 11.60 -12.63
C PHE A 104 -0.26 11.08 -12.44
N PHE A 105 -0.07 10.01 -11.64
CA PHE A 105 1.24 9.39 -11.45
C PHE A 105 1.82 8.81 -12.74
N ARG A 106 0.98 8.21 -13.59
CA ARG A 106 1.41 7.71 -14.90
C ARG A 106 1.81 8.85 -15.84
N HIS A 107 1.06 9.94 -15.84
CA HIS A 107 1.37 11.15 -16.60
C HIS A 107 2.72 11.75 -16.19
N ILE A 108 2.93 12.00 -14.90
CA ILE A 108 4.21 12.51 -14.40
C ILE A 108 5.36 11.58 -14.80
N LYS A 109 5.18 10.27 -14.65
CA LYS A 109 6.24 9.29 -14.93
C LYS A 109 6.57 9.21 -16.42
N GLN A 110 5.59 9.39 -17.29
CA GLN A 110 5.79 9.47 -18.74
C GLN A 110 6.49 10.76 -19.14
N HIS A 111 6.18 11.89 -18.50
CA HIS A 111 6.70 13.20 -18.84
C HIS A 111 8.00 13.57 -18.12
N TRP A 112 8.33 12.94 -17.00
CA TRP A 112 9.62 13.17 -16.35
C TRP A 112 10.82 12.72 -17.19
N HIS A 113 10.60 11.78 -18.11
CA HIS A 113 11.61 11.39 -19.10
C HIS A 113 11.58 12.23 -20.39
N GLN A 114 10.56 13.03 -20.56
CA GLN A 114 10.39 13.92 -21.71
C GLN A 114 10.00 15.29 -21.15
N LYS A 115 10.82 16.29 -21.32
CA LYS A 115 10.59 17.70 -20.90
C LYS A 115 9.38 18.35 -21.58
N TYR A 116 8.15 17.78 -21.49
CA TYR A 116 6.98 18.28 -22.19
C TYR A 116 5.93 18.90 -21.28
N LYS A 117 5.36 20.00 -21.77
CA LYS A 117 4.25 20.75 -21.18
C LYS A 117 2.97 19.92 -21.13
N TYR A 118 2.19 20.10 -20.09
CA TYR A 118 0.87 19.53 -19.90
C TYR A 118 -0.13 20.11 -20.93
N GLU A 119 -0.47 19.38 -21.98
CA GLU A 119 -1.50 19.80 -22.96
C GLU A 119 -2.45 18.66 -23.37
N THR A 120 -2.39 17.49 -22.77
CA THR A 120 -3.34 16.42 -23.09
C THR A 120 -4.42 16.32 -22.02
N PRO A 121 -5.71 16.44 -22.38
CA PRO A 121 -6.79 16.25 -21.44
C PRO A 121 -6.78 14.83 -20.89
N TYR A 122 -7.22 14.67 -19.63
CA TYR A 122 -7.44 13.40 -18.99
C TYR A 122 -8.28 12.48 -19.88
N THR A 123 -7.66 11.53 -20.53
CA THR A 123 -8.39 10.50 -21.26
C THR A 123 -8.72 9.38 -20.31
N PHE A 124 -10.02 9.16 -20.08
CA PHE A 124 -10.52 8.02 -19.32
C PHE A 124 -9.95 6.71 -19.89
N ARG A 125 -9.17 6.01 -19.09
CA ARG A 125 -8.57 4.73 -19.47
C ARG A 125 -9.38 3.59 -18.88
N ARG A 126 -10.24 3.01 -19.70
CA ARG A 126 -11.13 1.90 -19.30
C ARG A 126 -10.40 0.75 -18.61
N GLU A 127 -9.21 0.40 -19.10
CA GLU A 127 -8.40 -0.69 -18.52
C GLU A 127 -7.86 -0.33 -17.14
N LEU A 128 -7.48 0.94 -16.92
CA LEU A 128 -7.04 1.41 -15.62
C LEU A 128 -8.19 1.38 -14.61
N TYR A 129 -9.36 1.84 -15.02
CA TYR A 129 -10.55 1.82 -14.18
C TYR A 129 -10.96 0.39 -13.81
N LYS A 130 -10.96 -0.52 -14.80
CA LYS A 130 -11.19 -1.94 -14.56
C LYS A 130 -10.18 -2.52 -13.58
N PHE A 131 -8.89 -2.25 -13.76
CA PHE A 131 -7.83 -2.71 -12.87
C PHE A 131 -8.04 -2.23 -11.42
N ILE A 132 -8.46 -0.98 -11.22
CA ILE A 132 -8.73 -0.42 -9.89
C ILE A 132 -9.92 -1.13 -9.26
N ASN A 133 -11.03 -1.28 -9.99
CA ASN A 133 -12.21 -1.99 -9.49
C ASN A 133 -11.91 -3.44 -9.15
N ASP A 134 -11.28 -4.19 -10.04
CA ASP A 134 -10.92 -5.58 -9.79
C ASP A 134 -10.04 -5.72 -8.54
N SER A 135 -9.11 -4.77 -8.32
CA SER A 135 -8.25 -4.76 -7.14
C SER A 135 -9.04 -4.45 -5.86
N TYR A 136 -10.01 -3.55 -5.95
CA TYR A 136 -10.90 -3.19 -4.85
C TYR A 136 -11.83 -4.34 -4.47
N ASP A 137 -12.46 -4.96 -5.46
CA ASP A 137 -13.35 -6.11 -5.24
C ASP A 137 -12.57 -7.29 -4.64
N TYR A 138 -11.33 -7.48 -5.08
CA TYR A 138 -10.46 -8.50 -4.54
C TYR A 138 -10.19 -8.29 -3.04
N ILE A 139 -9.81 -7.08 -2.61
CA ILE A 139 -9.49 -6.84 -1.19
C ILE A 139 -10.74 -6.98 -0.30
N LYS A 140 -11.91 -6.56 -0.79
CA LYS A 140 -13.19 -6.76 -0.08
C LYS A 140 -13.53 -8.23 0.06
N TRP A 141 -13.39 -8.96 -1.03
CA TRP A 141 -13.63 -10.40 -1.02
C TRP A 141 -12.65 -11.12 -0.08
N TYR A 142 -11.35 -10.77 -0.14
CA TYR A 142 -10.33 -11.38 0.72
C TYR A 142 -10.58 -11.05 2.20
N SER A 143 -10.95 -9.83 2.53
CA SER A 143 -11.36 -9.44 3.88
C SER A 143 -12.50 -10.32 4.42
N LYS A 144 -13.55 -10.49 3.61
CA LYS A 144 -14.70 -11.34 3.98
C LYS A 144 -14.29 -12.80 4.19
N LYS A 145 -13.45 -13.35 3.33
CA LYS A 145 -12.98 -14.74 3.41
C LYS A 145 -12.06 -14.97 4.61
N SER A 146 -11.14 -14.06 4.85
CA SER A 146 -10.10 -14.20 5.88
C SER A 146 -10.53 -13.68 7.26
N HIS A 147 -11.68 -13.04 7.36
CA HIS A 147 -12.19 -12.33 8.55
C HIS A 147 -11.24 -11.22 9.05
N ILE A 148 -10.37 -10.70 8.18
CA ILE A 148 -9.49 -9.58 8.50
C ILE A 148 -10.20 -8.28 8.11
N PRO A 149 -10.42 -7.34 9.06
CA PRO A 149 -11.11 -6.09 8.74
C PRO A 149 -10.27 -5.22 7.79
N ILE A 150 -10.96 -4.50 6.90
CA ILE A 150 -10.31 -3.50 6.05
C ILE A 150 -10.05 -2.24 6.87
N THR A 151 -8.83 -1.76 6.82
CA THR A 151 -8.49 -0.40 7.24
C THR A 151 -8.79 0.54 6.08
N TRP A 152 -9.69 1.47 6.28
CA TRP A 152 -10.02 2.45 5.26
C TRP A 152 -9.05 3.63 5.29
N TYR A 153 -8.61 4.05 4.11
CA TYR A 153 -7.75 5.23 3.95
C TYR A 153 -8.39 6.46 4.59
N GLU A 154 -9.69 6.63 4.40
CA GLU A 154 -10.49 7.74 4.89
C GLU A 154 -10.55 7.81 6.41
N ASP A 155 -10.48 6.69 7.10
CA ASP A 155 -10.40 6.63 8.56
C ASP A 155 -8.96 6.87 9.06
N LEU A 156 -8.00 6.16 8.48
CA LEU A 156 -6.60 6.23 8.90
C LEU A 156 -5.97 7.61 8.67
N TYR A 157 -6.36 8.29 7.60
CA TYR A 157 -5.81 9.59 7.19
C TYR A 157 -6.77 10.77 7.42
N SER A 158 -7.81 10.58 8.23
CA SER A 158 -8.81 11.59 8.56
C SER A 158 -8.27 12.76 9.39
N GLY A 159 -7.20 12.55 10.13
CA GLY A 159 -6.76 13.47 11.19
C GLY A 159 -7.53 13.30 12.51
N ASP A 160 -8.42 12.31 12.60
CA ASP A 160 -9.21 11.97 13.78
C ASP A 160 -8.52 10.83 14.56
N LYS A 161 -8.10 11.12 15.79
CA LYS A 161 -7.40 10.17 16.65
C LYS A 161 -8.27 8.97 17.07
N GLU A 162 -9.58 9.14 17.22
CA GLU A 162 -10.48 8.04 17.58
C GLU A 162 -10.60 7.03 16.42
N LYS A 163 -10.67 7.52 15.18
CA LYS A 163 -10.65 6.66 14.01
C LYS A 163 -9.32 5.92 13.87
N ILE A 164 -8.20 6.60 14.10
CA ILE A 164 -6.87 5.99 14.09
C ILE A 164 -6.75 4.94 15.18
N LYS A 165 -7.26 5.23 16.39
CA LYS A 165 -7.30 4.27 17.50
C LYS A 165 -8.05 3.00 17.09
N LYS A 166 -9.23 3.13 16.48
CA LYS A 166 -10.01 2.00 16.00
C LYS A 166 -9.25 1.16 14.96
N CYS A 167 -8.47 1.80 14.08
CA CYS A 167 -7.60 1.07 13.15
C CYS A 167 -6.54 0.26 13.90
N ILE A 168 -5.87 0.85 14.91
CA ILE A 168 -4.87 0.19 15.72
C ILE A 168 -5.47 -1.00 16.48
N ASP A 169 -6.62 -0.80 17.12
CA ASP A 169 -7.34 -1.85 17.85
C ASP A 169 -7.68 -3.04 16.92
N ASN A 170 -8.10 -2.77 15.69
CA ASN A 170 -8.38 -3.80 14.69
C ASN A 170 -7.13 -4.59 14.25
N TRP A 171 -5.94 -3.99 14.30
CA TRP A 171 -4.68 -4.68 13.99
C TRP A 171 -4.16 -5.50 15.17
N GLU A 172 -4.67 -5.24 16.37
CA GLU A 172 -4.18 -5.83 17.63
C GLU A 172 -2.66 -5.65 17.76
N ILE A 173 -2.16 -4.47 17.47
CA ILE A 173 -0.75 -4.08 17.56
C ILE A 173 -0.62 -3.03 18.65
N ASP A 174 0.33 -3.24 19.56
CA ASP A 174 0.60 -2.29 20.66
C ASP A 174 1.46 -1.13 20.13
N ILE A 175 0.80 -0.06 19.70
CA ILE A 175 1.41 1.19 19.27
C ILE A 175 0.61 2.38 19.81
N SER A 176 1.31 3.48 20.08
CA SER A 176 0.68 4.72 20.50
C SER A 176 -0.12 5.36 19.36
N VAL A 177 -1.35 5.79 19.66
CA VAL A 177 -2.17 6.58 18.73
C VAL A 177 -1.45 7.85 18.31
N ASP A 178 -0.77 8.52 19.25
CA ASP A 178 -0.05 9.76 18.97
C ASP A 178 1.14 9.55 18.03
N ASP A 179 1.87 8.44 18.21
CA ASP A 179 2.97 8.10 17.31
C ASP A 179 2.47 7.88 15.89
N LEU A 180 1.44 7.05 15.70
CA LEU A 180 0.87 6.82 14.39
C LEU A 180 0.25 8.09 13.79
N TYR A 181 -0.51 8.86 14.58
CA TYR A 181 -1.09 10.13 14.17
C TYR A 181 -0.06 11.10 13.60
N ASN A 182 1.12 11.18 14.21
CA ASN A 182 2.20 12.04 13.73
C ASN A 182 2.70 11.69 12.31
N TYR A 183 2.58 10.42 11.91
CA TYR A 183 2.94 9.98 10.57
C TYR A 183 1.81 10.15 9.55
N VAL A 184 0.56 9.88 9.96
CA VAL A 184 -0.57 9.78 9.02
C VAL A 184 -1.36 11.07 8.88
N ASN A 185 -1.20 12.04 9.79
CA ASN A 185 -1.92 13.32 9.74
C ASN A 185 -1.59 14.09 8.45
N PRO A 186 -2.57 14.40 7.60
CA PRO A 186 -2.37 15.08 6.33
C PRO A 186 -1.73 16.47 6.49
N GLU A 187 -2.06 17.24 7.52
CA GLU A 187 -1.50 18.58 7.75
C GLU A 187 0.02 18.54 7.99
N LYS A 188 0.51 17.52 8.68
CA LYS A 188 1.95 17.35 8.91
C LYS A 188 2.68 16.86 7.66
N ARG A 189 2.00 16.10 6.78
CA ARG A 189 2.58 15.59 5.54
C ARG A 189 2.84 16.70 4.52
N TYR A 190 1.94 17.64 4.35
CA TYR A 190 2.15 18.78 3.44
C TYR A 190 3.37 19.60 3.81
N ARG A 191 3.66 19.80 5.12
CA ARG A 191 4.84 20.53 5.59
C ARG A 191 6.17 19.80 5.30
N GLN A 192 6.18 18.48 5.21
CA GLN A 192 7.40 17.73 4.88
C GLN A 192 7.68 17.74 3.37
N PHE A 193 6.66 17.71 2.53
CA PHE A 193 6.83 17.75 1.07
C PHE A 193 7.25 19.14 0.56
N THR A 194 6.74 20.22 1.15
CA THR A 194 7.14 21.59 0.79
C THR A 194 8.57 21.92 1.17
N LYS A 195 9.15 21.28 2.19
CA LYS A 195 10.55 21.47 2.55
C LYS A 195 11.55 20.71 1.64
N GLN A 196 11.12 19.62 1.00
CA GLN A 196 11.99 18.83 0.11
C GLN A 196 11.94 19.27 -1.35
N THR A 197 11.01 20.14 -1.74
CA THR A 197 10.87 20.64 -3.12
C THR A 197 11.53 22.00 -3.34
N LEU A 198 12.13 22.58 -2.30
CA LEU A 198 12.77 23.92 -2.31
C LEU A 198 14.30 23.86 -2.12
N ILE A 199 14.92 22.70 -2.38
CA ILE A 199 16.39 22.56 -2.45
C ILE A 199 16.80 22.07 -3.84
#